data_b987dd35c7463a884dcc24ab28e2e60b
#
_entry.id   b987dd35c7463a884dcc24ab28e2e60b
#
_cell.length_a   1.000
_cell.length_b   1.000
_cell.length_c   1.000
_cell.angle_alpha   90.00
_cell.angle_beta   90.00
_cell.angle_gamma   90.00
#
_symmetry.space_group_name_H-M   'P 1'
#
loop_
_entity.id
_entity.type
_entity.pdbx_description
1 polymer ?
#
loop_
_entity_poly.entity_id
_entity_poly.type
_entity_poly.pdbx_seq_one_letter_code
_entity_poly.pdbx_strand_id
1 'polypeptide(L)'
;DVEDNAHTLLRLESGVIGSIFSSWGTRLRGEDQLTLKIDGTEGSAVAGLWDCWTQSAKETPVLGTFDLGRNKRGFSTRDFRGDWELVPAEGTYKNPYRYGWESFICHVAGDVPAVSPLGAGIRDVQLSAACLQSASEGRWVEMAPIPNSPAKNSFVSNYRRE
;
A
#
# COMPACT_ATOMS: atom_id res chain seq x y z
N ASP A 1 -1.12 15.18 24.92
CA ASP A 1 -1.93 14.11 24.33
C ASP A 1 -1.34 13.77 22.98
N VAL A 2 -1.29 12.50 22.66
CA VAL A 2 -0.75 11.96 21.41
C VAL A 2 -1.84 11.11 20.76
N GLU A 3 -1.95 11.16 19.44
CA GLU A 3 -2.95 10.41 18.71
C GLU A 3 -2.64 8.91 18.75
N ASP A 4 -3.61 8.12 19.25
CA ASP A 4 -3.52 6.66 19.26
C ASP A 4 -3.94 6.02 17.93
N ASN A 5 -4.79 6.72 17.18
CA ASN A 5 -5.38 6.25 15.94
C ASN A 5 -5.42 7.38 14.92
N ALA A 6 -5.08 7.07 13.68
CA ALA A 6 -5.23 7.96 12.55
C ALA A 6 -5.89 7.27 11.36
N HIS A 7 -6.92 7.90 10.81
CA HIS A 7 -7.54 7.54 9.55
C HIS A 7 -7.29 8.64 8.54
N THR A 8 -6.56 8.33 7.50
CA THR A 8 -6.19 9.29 6.46
C THR A 8 -6.77 8.88 5.12
N LEU A 9 -7.43 9.81 4.45
CA LEU A 9 -7.81 9.68 3.04
C LEU A 9 -6.86 10.49 2.19
N LEU A 10 -6.39 9.90 1.11
CA LEU A 10 -5.46 10.50 0.16
C LEU A 10 -6.12 10.55 -1.22
N ARG A 11 -5.96 11.66 -1.91
CA ARG A 11 -6.26 11.76 -3.33
C ARG A 11 -4.98 12.10 -4.09
N LEU A 12 -4.56 11.19 -4.94
CA LEU A 12 -3.39 11.40 -5.78
C LEU A 12 -3.74 12.28 -6.98
N GLU A 13 -2.76 12.93 -7.58
CA GLU A 13 -2.94 13.75 -8.78
C GLU A 13 -3.55 12.95 -9.96
N SER A 14 -3.30 11.65 -10.01
CA SER A 14 -3.89 10.73 -10.99
C SER A 14 -5.38 10.45 -10.78
N GLY A 15 -5.97 10.93 -9.67
CA GLY A 15 -7.35 10.64 -9.28
C GLY A 15 -7.51 9.39 -8.42
N VAL A 16 -6.46 8.62 -8.21
CA VAL A 16 -6.49 7.44 -7.32
C VAL A 16 -6.77 7.88 -5.89
N ILE A 17 -7.65 7.17 -5.22
CA ILE A 17 -7.97 7.35 -3.80
C ILE A 17 -7.26 6.28 -3.00
N GLY A 18 -6.54 6.70 -1.98
CA GLY A 18 -5.92 5.82 -1.00
C GLY A 18 -6.48 6.08 0.41
N SER A 19 -6.39 5.08 1.26
CA SER A 19 -6.68 5.22 2.69
C SER A 19 -5.56 4.58 3.50
N ILE A 20 -5.19 5.23 4.59
CA ILE A 20 -4.23 4.70 5.57
C ILE A 20 -4.92 4.66 6.92
N PHE A 21 -4.87 3.51 7.57
CA PHE A 21 -5.22 3.38 8.97
C PHE A 21 -3.96 3.06 9.75
N SER A 22 -3.67 3.85 10.76
CA SER A 22 -2.51 3.67 11.65
C SER A 22 -2.98 3.72 13.10
N SER A 23 -2.54 2.79 13.92
CA SER A 23 -2.99 2.70 15.31
C SER A 23 -1.97 2.03 16.22
N TRP A 24 -1.83 2.59 17.42
CA TRP A 24 -1.16 1.94 18.55
C TRP A 24 -2.13 1.11 19.42
N GLY A 25 -3.40 1.49 19.41
CA GLY A 25 -4.42 0.95 20.31
C GLY A 25 -5.16 -0.28 19.79
N THR A 26 -5.03 -0.58 18.50
CA THR A 26 -5.77 -1.68 17.88
C THR A 26 -5.30 -3.04 18.36
N ARG A 27 -6.26 -3.91 18.69
CA ARG A 27 -5.99 -5.32 19.01
C ARG A 27 -5.96 -6.11 17.71
N LEU A 28 -4.75 -6.56 17.32
CA LEU A 28 -4.56 -7.38 16.13
C LEU A 28 -4.89 -8.83 16.43
N ARG A 29 -5.60 -9.48 15.51
CA ARG A 29 -5.91 -10.91 15.61
C ARG A 29 -4.96 -11.77 14.77
N GLY A 30 -4.15 -11.20 13.94
CA GLY A 30 -3.25 -11.92 13.04
C GLY A 30 -1.79 -11.63 13.35
N GLU A 31 -0.92 -12.29 12.64
CA GLU A 31 0.51 -12.03 12.67
C GLU A 31 0.89 -10.79 11.81
N ASP A 32 -0.02 -10.39 10.90
CA ASP A 32 0.18 -9.25 10.01
C ASP A 32 -0.13 -7.94 10.73
N GLN A 33 0.91 -7.23 11.09
CA GLN A 33 0.82 -5.85 11.60
C GLN A 33 0.65 -4.83 10.48
N LEU A 34 0.86 -5.23 9.24
CA LEU A 34 0.75 -4.41 8.05
C LEU A 34 -0.07 -5.14 7.01
N THR A 35 -1.07 -4.45 6.46
CA THR A 35 -1.82 -4.94 5.30
C THR A 35 -1.88 -3.84 4.26
N LEU A 36 -1.42 -4.14 3.06
CA LEU A 36 -1.54 -3.29 1.87
C LEU A 36 -2.56 -3.94 0.94
N LYS A 37 -3.59 -3.20 0.54
CA LYS A 37 -4.56 -3.64 -0.44
C LYS A 37 -4.61 -2.67 -1.61
N ILE A 38 -4.56 -3.20 -2.82
CA ILE A 38 -4.67 -2.45 -4.06
C ILE A 38 -5.76 -3.09 -4.89
N ASP A 39 -6.73 -2.28 -5.31
CA ASP A 39 -7.77 -2.69 -6.27
C ASP A 39 -7.61 -1.84 -7.54
N GLY A 40 -7.45 -2.48 -8.66
CA GLY A 40 -7.28 -1.87 -9.98
C GLY A 40 -8.20 -2.45 -11.03
N THR A 41 -8.15 -1.90 -12.23
CA THR A 41 -8.97 -2.35 -13.37
C THR A 41 -8.59 -3.73 -13.89
N GLU A 42 -7.34 -4.13 -13.70
CA GLU A 42 -6.80 -5.41 -14.18
C GLU A 42 -6.77 -6.50 -13.11
N GLY A 43 -7.08 -6.16 -11.86
CA GLY A 43 -7.07 -7.10 -10.74
C GLY A 43 -6.83 -6.44 -9.40
N SER A 44 -6.63 -7.28 -8.40
CA SER A 44 -6.39 -6.86 -7.02
C SER A 44 -5.14 -7.52 -6.45
N ALA A 45 -4.52 -6.85 -5.48
CA ALA A 45 -3.42 -7.39 -4.71
C ALA A 45 -3.63 -7.12 -3.22
N VAL A 46 -3.24 -8.09 -2.39
CA VAL A 46 -3.21 -7.95 -0.93
C VAL A 46 -1.86 -8.43 -0.45
N ALA A 47 -1.14 -7.58 0.26
CA ALA A 47 0.15 -7.92 0.82
C ALA A 47 0.20 -7.65 2.32
N GLY A 48 0.78 -8.57 3.07
CA GLY A 48 1.15 -8.42 4.46
C GLY A 48 2.66 -8.30 4.62
N LEU A 49 3.15 -8.64 5.80
CA LEU A 49 4.59 -8.70 6.07
C LEU A 49 5.27 -9.92 5.41
N TRP A 50 4.52 -10.99 5.19
CA TRP A 50 5.05 -12.30 4.80
C TRP A 50 4.57 -12.77 3.44
N ASP A 51 3.33 -12.45 3.10
CA ASP A 51 2.66 -12.96 1.92
C ASP A 51 2.14 -11.83 1.04
N CYS A 52 2.13 -12.07 -0.26
CA CYS A 52 1.44 -11.23 -1.25
C CYS A 52 0.55 -12.13 -2.11
N TRP A 53 -0.70 -11.75 -2.24
CA TRP A 53 -1.68 -12.47 -3.03
C TRP A 53 -2.22 -11.56 -4.12
N THR A 54 -2.43 -12.13 -5.30
CA THR A 54 -3.02 -11.41 -6.44
C THR A 54 -4.19 -12.17 -7.00
N GLN A 55 -5.14 -11.43 -7.59
CA GLN A 55 -6.23 -11.98 -8.37
C GLN A 55 -6.43 -11.14 -9.62
N SER A 56 -6.42 -11.78 -10.79
CA SER A 56 -6.68 -11.13 -12.07
C SER A 56 -8.15 -10.76 -12.22
N ALA A 57 -8.44 -9.61 -12.82
CA ALA A 57 -9.81 -9.22 -13.14
C ALA A 57 -10.52 -10.22 -14.07
N LYS A 58 -9.77 -10.95 -14.91
CA LYS A 58 -10.31 -11.98 -15.80
C LYS A 58 -10.83 -13.20 -15.05
N GLU A 59 -10.26 -13.47 -13.90
CA GLU A 59 -10.60 -14.61 -13.04
C GLU A 59 -11.58 -14.21 -11.95
N THR A 60 -11.76 -12.89 -11.74
CA THR A 60 -12.74 -12.40 -10.78
C THR A 60 -14.15 -12.73 -11.28
N PRO A 61 -14.91 -13.53 -10.56
CA PRO A 61 -16.25 -13.90 -11.00
C PRO A 61 -17.17 -12.68 -10.99
N VAL A 62 -17.86 -12.48 -12.09
CA VAL A 62 -18.98 -11.54 -12.12
C VAL A 62 -20.07 -12.12 -11.21
N LEU A 63 -20.41 -11.39 -10.14
CA LEU A 63 -21.57 -11.74 -9.33
C LEU A 63 -22.79 -11.77 -10.25
N GLY A 64 -23.31 -12.97 -10.51
CA GLY A 64 -24.56 -13.11 -11.25
C GLY A 64 -25.67 -12.33 -10.54
N THR A 65 -26.68 -11.93 -11.29
CA THR A 65 -27.87 -11.26 -10.75
C THR A 65 -28.38 -12.04 -9.54
N PHE A 66 -28.38 -11.37 -8.39
CA PHE A 66 -28.99 -11.89 -7.18
C PHE A 66 -30.46 -12.16 -7.46
N ASP A 67 -30.82 -13.41 -7.64
CA ASP A 67 -32.21 -13.80 -7.58
C ASP A 67 -32.66 -13.83 -6.12
N LEU A 68 -33.12 -12.69 -5.63
CA LEU A 68 -33.64 -12.51 -4.28
C LEU A 68 -34.96 -13.27 -4.05
N GLY A 69 -35.49 -13.94 -5.11
CA GLY A 69 -36.88 -14.40 -5.09
C GLY A 69 -37.09 -15.81 -4.58
N ARG A 70 -36.21 -16.76 -4.68
CA ARG A 70 -36.59 -18.19 -4.48
C ARG A 70 -35.55 -19.10 -3.79
N ASN A 71 -34.29 -18.76 -3.68
CA ASN A 71 -33.34 -19.62 -2.98
C ASN A 71 -32.74 -18.90 -1.78
N LYS A 72 -33.13 -19.32 -0.62
CA LYS A 72 -32.70 -18.82 0.69
C LYS A 72 -31.19 -18.96 0.95
N ARG A 73 -30.40 -19.45 0.00
CA ARG A 73 -28.95 -19.60 0.09
C ARG A 73 -28.33 -19.54 -1.32
N GLY A 74 -28.60 -18.47 -2.09
CA GLY A 74 -27.95 -18.21 -3.36
C GLY A 74 -26.53 -17.70 -3.22
N PHE A 75 -25.70 -18.37 -2.42
CA PHE A 75 -24.27 -18.14 -2.47
C PHE A 75 -23.73 -18.82 -3.73
N SER A 76 -22.92 -18.09 -4.51
CA SER A 76 -22.12 -18.68 -5.55
C SER A 76 -21.41 -19.92 -4.97
N THR A 77 -21.44 -21.03 -5.67
CA THR A 77 -20.64 -22.23 -5.32
C THR A 77 -19.16 -22.00 -5.58
N ARG A 78 -18.77 -20.85 -6.13
CA ARG A 78 -17.41 -20.50 -6.46
C ARG A 78 -16.66 -20.03 -5.20
N ASP A 79 -15.52 -20.62 -4.95
CA ASP A 79 -14.62 -20.24 -3.88
C ASP A 79 -13.76 -19.05 -4.31
N PHE A 80 -14.20 -17.83 -4.00
CA PHE A 80 -13.46 -16.61 -4.28
C PHE A 80 -12.08 -16.56 -3.62
N ARG A 81 -11.84 -17.36 -2.60
CA ARG A 81 -10.53 -17.44 -1.94
C ARG A 81 -9.58 -18.34 -2.71
N GLY A 82 -10.09 -19.39 -3.32
CA GLY A 82 -9.30 -20.30 -4.16
C GLY A 82 -8.82 -19.67 -5.46
N ASP A 83 -9.42 -18.57 -5.88
CA ASP A 83 -9.04 -17.85 -7.10
C ASP A 83 -7.89 -16.83 -6.87
N TRP A 84 -7.37 -16.71 -5.65
CA TRP A 84 -6.21 -15.89 -5.34
C TRP A 84 -4.90 -16.68 -5.50
N GLU A 85 -3.94 -16.09 -6.18
CA GLU A 85 -2.63 -16.67 -6.39
C GLU A 85 -1.60 -16.06 -5.43
N LEU A 86 -0.84 -16.95 -4.76
CA LEU A 86 0.30 -16.53 -3.94
C LEU A 86 1.44 -16.10 -4.85
N VAL A 87 1.93 -14.88 -4.67
CA VAL A 87 3.14 -14.40 -5.33
C VAL A 87 4.33 -15.02 -4.63
N PRO A 88 5.18 -15.82 -5.32
CA PRO A 88 6.33 -16.45 -4.69
C PRO A 88 7.29 -15.42 -4.13
N ALA A 89 7.75 -15.63 -2.89
CA ALA A 89 8.78 -14.77 -2.31
C ALA A 89 10.14 -15.07 -2.96
N GLU A 90 10.80 -14.04 -3.42
CA GLU A 90 12.18 -14.12 -3.91
C GLU A 90 13.15 -13.98 -2.72
N GLY A 91 13.56 -15.09 -2.14
CA GLY A 91 14.58 -15.13 -1.10
C GLY A 91 14.06 -15.25 0.34
N THR A 92 14.98 -15.14 1.30
CA THR A 92 14.69 -15.21 2.73
C THR A 92 14.40 -13.83 3.30
N TYR A 93 13.36 -13.74 4.12
CA TYR A 93 13.05 -12.51 4.85
C TYR A 93 14.18 -12.15 5.79
N LYS A 94 14.66 -10.93 5.68
CA LYS A 94 15.64 -10.34 6.58
C LYS A 94 14.99 -9.23 7.38
N ASN A 95 15.61 -8.88 8.49
CA ASN A 95 15.19 -7.72 9.28
C ASN A 95 15.14 -6.46 8.40
N PRO A 96 14.01 -5.74 8.33
CA PRO A 96 13.84 -4.57 7.46
C PRO A 96 14.81 -3.43 7.78
N TYR A 97 15.20 -3.27 9.04
CA TYR A 97 16.23 -2.27 9.43
C TYR A 97 17.60 -2.61 8.84
N ARG A 98 17.91 -3.90 8.76
CA ARG A 98 19.14 -4.34 8.10
C ARG A 98 19.14 -3.99 6.63
N TYR A 99 18.04 -4.24 5.92
CA TYR A 99 17.88 -3.83 4.51
C TYR A 99 18.02 -2.33 4.32
N GLY A 100 17.44 -1.55 5.21
CA GLY A 100 17.57 -0.09 5.19
C GLY A 100 19.03 0.34 5.28
N TRP A 101 19.79 -0.23 6.22
CA TRP A 101 21.23 0.06 6.37
C TRP A 101 22.06 -0.44 5.19
N GLU A 102 21.83 -1.64 4.70
CA GLU A 102 22.52 -2.19 3.52
C GLU A 102 22.29 -1.28 2.30
N SER A 103 21.03 -0.86 2.04
CA SER A 103 20.70 0.07 0.96
C SER A 103 21.38 1.42 1.11
N PHE A 104 21.40 1.99 2.31
CA PHE A 104 22.05 3.26 2.60
C PHE A 104 23.58 3.19 2.38
N ILE A 105 24.24 2.15 2.89
CA ILE A 105 25.68 1.95 2.72
C ILE A 105 26.02 1.76 1.24
N CYS A 106 25.26 0.96 0.49
CA CYS A 106 25.45 0.78 -0.94
C CYS A 106 25.28 2.10 -1.70
N HIS A 107 24.32 2.92 -1.32
CA HIS A 107 24.11 4.24 -1.90
C HIS A 107 25.33 5.16 -1.68
N VAL A 108 25.80 5.25 -0.44
CA VAL A 108 26.91 6.14 -0.08
C VAL A 108 28.26 5.68 -0.66
N ALA A 109 28.52 4.37 -0.66
CA ALA A 109 29.82 3.82 -1.07
C ALA A 109 29.91 3.49 -2.56
N GLY A 110 28.78 3.16 -3.20
CA GLY A 110 28.77 2.63 -4.57
C GLY A 110 27.93 3.42 -5.58
N ASP A 111 27.38 4.57 -5.18
CA ASP A 111 26.48 5.39 -6.00
C ASP A 111 25.25 4.62 -6.53
N VAL A 112 24.83 3.60 -5.79
CA VAL A 112 23.62 2.82 -6.11
C VAL A 112 22.39 3.62 -5.68
N PRO A 113 21.32 3.70 -6.49
CA PRO A 113 20.10 4.39 -6.06
C PRO A 113 19.54 3.86 -4.75
N ALA A 114 19.29 4.74 -3.78
CA ALA A 114 18.70 4.35 -2.51
C ALA A 114 17.23 3.92 -2.71
N VAL A 115 16.83 2.83 -2.06
CA VAL A 115 15.43 2.34 -2.07
C VAL A 115 14.50 3.37 -1.42
N SER A 116 14.96 4.02 -0.36
CA SER A 116 14.22 5.08 0.33
C SER A 116 15.09 6.34 0.40
N PRO A 117 15.07 7.18 -0.65
CA PRO A 117 15.88 8.39 -0.68
C PRO A 117 15.35 9.45 0.29
N LEU A 118 16.21 10.41 0.67
CA LEU A 118 15.85 11.48 1.59
C LEU A 118 14.58 12.25 1.17
N GLY A 119 14.35 12.41 -0.14
CA GLY A 119 13.12 13.02 -0.66
C GLY A 119 11.84 12.26 -0.28
N ALA A 120 11.89 10.93 -0.16
CA ALA A 120 10.77 10.14 0.35
C ALA A 120 10.52 10.45 1.83
N GLY A 121 11.57 10.49 2.65
CA GLY A 121 11.44 10.87 4.07
C GLY A 121 10.87 12.29 4.27
N ILE A 122 11.24 13.25 3.43
CA ILE A 122 10.64 14.59 3.44
C ILE A 122 9.13 14.51 3.16
N ARG A 123 8.73 13.68 2.18
CA ARG A 123 7.32 13.49 1.84
C ARG A 123 6.53 12.86 2.98
N ASP A 124 7.11 11.91 3.70
CA ASP A 124 6.48 11.26 4.85
C ASP A 124 6.21 12.27 5.98
N VAL A 125 7.17 13.14 6.27
CA VAL A 125 7.01 14.23 7.26
C VAL A 125 5.94 15.23 6.81
N GLN A 126 5.93 15.63 5.53
CA GLN A 126 4.89 16.50 4.98
C GLN A 126 3.50 15.86 5.09
N LEU A 127 3.39 14.56 4.79
CA LEU A 127 2.13 13.83 4.89
C LEU A 127 1.61 13.83 6.33
N SER A 128 2.47 13.51 7.29
CA SER A 128 2.12 13.52 8.71
C SER A 128 1.62 14.91 9.17
N ALA A 129 2.34 15.97 8.79
CA ALA A 129 1.93 17.35 9.10
C ALA A 129 0.58 17.71 8.44
N ALA A 130 0.37 17.32 7.18
CA ALA A 130 -0.89 17.56 6.47
C ALA A 130 -2.06 16.78 7.09
N CYS A 131 -1.84 15.57 7.60
CA CYS A 131 -2.86 14.80 8.31
C CYS A 131 -3.31 15.51 9.59
N LEU A 132 -2.38 15.99 10.41
CA LEU A 132 -2.67 16.73 11.63
C LEU A 132 -3.42 18.03 11.31
N GLN A 133 -2.98 18.77 10.31
CA GLN A 133 -3.65 19.98 9.85
C GLN A 133 -5.07 19.68 9.36
N SER A 134 -5.25 18.67 8.53
CA SER A 134 -6.55 18.25 8.03
C SER A 134 -7.51 17.88 9.16
N ALA A 135 -7.02 17.14 10.16
CA ALA A 135 -7.82 16.76 11.33
C ALA A 135 -8.24 17.99 12.15
N SER A 136 -7.34 18.95 12.35
CA SER A 136 -7.64 20.17 13.13
C SER A 136 -8.57 21.13 12.41
N GLU A 137 -8.48 21.23 11.07
CA GLU A 137 -9.24 22.16 10.27
C GLU A 137 -10.51 21.55 9.65
N GLY A 138 -10.69 20.23 9.71
CA GLY A 138 -11.85 19.51 9.14
C GLY A 138 -11.97 19.63 7.63
N ARG A 139 -10.86 19.77 6.89
CA ARG A 139 -10.84 19.94 5.44
C ARG A 139 -9.70 19.18 4.76
N TRP A 140 -9.79 19.06 3.45
CA TRP A 140 -8.67 18.61 2.65
C TRP A 140 -7.51 19.59 2.69
N VAL A 141 -6.30 19.07 2.83
CA VAL A 141 -5.05 19.85 2.81
C VAL A 141 -4.26 19.43 1.59
N GLU A 142 -3.86 20.40 0.78
CA GLU A 142 -3.01 20.18 -0.38
C GLU A 142 -1.55 20.10 0.07
N MET A 143 -0.84 19.06 -0.37
CA MET A 143 0.57 18.89 -0.04
C MET A 143 1.44 19.75 -0.94
N ALA A 144 2.30 20.57 -0.34
CA ALA A 144 3.25 21.37 -1.08
C ALA A 144 4.23 20.50 -1.91
N PRO A 145 4.68 20.98 -3.08
CA PRO A 145 5.74 20.31 -3.82
C PRO A 145 7.04 20.30 -3.02
N ILE A 146 7.84 19.24 -3.16
CA ILE A 146 9.18 19.21 -2.57
C ILE A 146 10.09 20.09 -3.42
N PRO A 147 10.74 21.11 -2.83
CA PRO A 147 11.72 21.92 -3.56
C PRO A 147 12.84 21.02 -4.10
N ASN A 148 13.21 21.20 -5.35
CA ASN A 148 14.30 20.46 -6.01
C ASN A 148 14.10 18.94 -6.10
N SER A 149 12.89 18.43 -5.98
CA SER A 149 12.62 17.03 -6.33
C SER A 149 12.90 16.85 -7.83
N PRO A 150 13.72 15.87 -8.25
CA PRO A 150 13.85 15.56 -9.65
C PRO A 150 12.48 15.26 -10.24
N ALA A 151 12.22 15.75 -11.45
CA ALA A 151 10.93 15.64 -12.11
C ALA A 151 10.35 14.22 -12.04
N LYS A 152 9.03 14.14 -11.95
CA LYS A 152 8.14 13.00 -11.66
C LYS A 152 8.42 11.64 -12.33
N ASN A 153 9.43 11.49 -13.16
CA ASN A 153 9.60 10.30 -14.01
C ASN A 153 10.70 9.31 -13.59
N SER A 154 11.40 9.52 -12.48
CA SER A 154 12.53 8.66 -12.12
C SER A 154 12.20 7.48 -11.19
N PHE A 155 11.00 7.40 -10.63
CA PHE A 155 10.67 6.38 -9.61
C PHE A 155 10.17 5.04 -10.15
N VAL A 156 9.78 4.95 -11.44
CA VAL A 156 9.11 3.74 -11.96
C VAL A 156 9.96 2.91 -12.93
N SER A 157 11.08 3.42 -13.42
CA SER A 157 11.75 2.77 -14.57
C SER A 157 12.93 1.84 -14.28
N ASN A 158 13.42 1.73 -13.04
CA ASN A 158 14.67 1.01 -12.78
C ASN A 158 14.54 -0.36 -12.11
N TYR A 159 13.33 -0.87 -11.88
CA TYR A 159 13.14 -2.27 -11.57
C TYR A 159 12.99 -3.08 -12.87
N ARG A 160 14.03 -3.11 -13.71
CA ARG A 160 14.18 -4.18 -14.70
C ARG A 160 14.85 -5.37 -14.02
N ARG A 161 14.13 -6.47 -14.03
CA ARG A 161 14.65 -7.81 -13.71
C ARG A 161 15.80 -8.09 -14.68
N GLU A 162 16.98 -8.37 -14.19
CA GLU A 162 17.93 -9.26 -14.81
C GLU A 162 17.74 -10.66 -14.29
#